data_0affe6b7357990898cb6132c8adb5750
#
_entry.id   0affe6b7357990898cb6132c8adb5750
#
_cell.length_a   1.000
_cell.length_b   1.000
_cell.length_c   1.000
_cell.angle_alpha   90.00
_cell.angle_beta   90.00
_cell.angle_gamma   90.00
#
_symmetry.space_group_name_H-M   'P 1'
#
loop_
_entity.id
_entity.type
_entity.pdbx_description
1 polymer ?
#
loop_
_entity_poly.entity_id
_entity_poly.type
_entity_poly.pdbx_seq_one_letter_code
_entity_poly.pdbx_strand_id
1 'polypeptide(L)'
;MASHKNTEQTLVIFKPDAVQRGVVGEILTRFERVGLKIVGLKMISPTRDQYFKHYEEIGKMISRRGQKAFDVTLDFMLQGPVIAMVLEGIEAVELVRKMAGTTEPKAAAAGTIRGDYSHISFGYADINNMSTPNLIHASGSVDDARQEIKHWFINSELYKYSSVHEKFTR
;
A
#
# COMPACT_ATOMS: atom_id res chain seq x y z
N MET A 1 -11.50 -25.65 -1.70
CA MET A 1 -10.22 -25.64 -2.45
C MET A 1 -9.12 -25.52 -1.42
N ALA A 2 -8.09 -26.38 -1.48
CA ALA A 2 -6.93 -26.27 -0.59
C ALA A 2 -6.19 -24.95 -0.95
N SER A 3 -5.93 -24.11 0.05
CA SER A 3 -5.06 -22.95 -0.16
C SER A 3 -3.65 -23.46 -0.46
N HIS A 4 -3.03 -23.00 -1.52
CA HIS A 4 -1.62 -23.26 -1.76
C HIS A 4 -0.81 -22.72 -0.57
N LYS A 5 0.21 -23.49 -0.15
CA LYS A 5 0.98 -23.25 1.08
C LYS A 5 1.58 -21.83 1.20
N ASN A 6 1.75 -21.14 0.07
CA ASN A 6 2.35 -19.80 -0.02
C ASN A 6 1.36 -18.72 -0.53
N THR A 7 0.05 -18.98 -0.52
CA THR A 7 -0.92 -17.94 -0.86
C THR A 7 -1.04 -16.95 0.29
N GLU A 8 -0.78 -15.69 0.02
CA GLU A 8 -0.78 -14.59 0.99
C GLU A 8 -1.74 -13.50 0.57
N GLN A 9 -2.18 -12.72 1.55
CA GLN A 9 -2.89 -11.46 1.34
C GLN A 9 -2.02 -10.30 1.82
N THR A 10 -2.07 -9.18 1.12
CA THR A 10 -1.35 -7.95 1.47
C THR A 10 -2.24 -6.73 1.33
N LEU A 11 -2.05 -5.73 2.20
CA LEU A 11 -2.72 -4.45 2.09
C LEU A 11 -1.92 -3.52 1.16
N VAL A 12 -2.63 -2.87 0.26
CA VAL A 12 -2.14 -1.72 -0.51
C VAL A 12 -3.08 -0.54 -0.26
N ILE A 13 -2.52 0.65 0.01
CA ILE A 13 -3.30 1.88 0.09
C ILE A 13 -2.77 2.84 -0.97
N PHE A 14 -3.61 3.20 -1.93
CA PHE A 14 -3.34 4.34 -2.81
C PHE A 14 -3.51 5.62 -2.00
N LYS A 15 -2.43 6.34 -1.83
CA LYS A 15 -2.37 7.56 -1.02
C LYS A 15 -3.06 8.73 -1.71
N PRO A 16 -3.33 9.85 -1.02
CA PRO A 16 -3.99 10.99 -1.62
C PRO A 16 -3.33 11.50 -2.90
N ASP A 17 -1.99 11.46 -2.99
CA ASP A 17 -1.25 11.87 -4.20
C ASP A 17 -1.54 10.97 -5.41
N ALA A 18 -1.66 9.65 -5.22
CA ALA A 18 -2.02 8.74 -6.31
C ALA A 18 -3.46 8.97 -6.80
N VAL A 19 -4.38 9.22 -5.86
CA VAL A 19 -5.80 9.47 -6.18
C VAL A 19 -5.94 10.81 -6.90
N GLN A 20 -5.38 11.90 -6.35
CA GLN A 20 -5.48 13.24 -6.91
C GLN A 20 -4.78 13.37 -8.28
N ARG A 21 -3.72 12.62 -8.51
CA ARG A 21 -3.02 12.59 -9.80
C ARG A 21 -3.71 11.73 -10.86
N GLY A 22 -4.74 10.95 -10.50
CA GLY A 22 -5.46 10.08 -11.43
C GLY A 22 -4.65 8.90 -11.97
N VAL A 23 -3.62 8.43 -11.21
CA VAL A 23 -2.75 7.31 -11.65
C VAL A 23 -3.13 5.96 -11.04
N VAL A 24 -4.24 5.89 -10.30
CA VAL A 24 -4.71 4.65 -9.64
C VAL A 24 -4.90 3.52 -10.64
N GLY A 25 -5.57 3.77 -11.76
CA GLY A 25 -5.87 2.75 -12.78
C GLY A 25 -4.61 2.15 -13.40
N GLU A 26 -3.58 2.97 -13.67
CA GLU A 26 -2.32 2.49 -14.21
C GLU A 26 -1.56 1.61 -13.22
N ILE A 27 -1.53 2.01 -11.94
CA ILE A 27 -0.88 1.23 -10.88
C ILE A 27 -1.64 -0.07 -10.62
N LEU A 28 -2.98 -0.01 -10.57
CA LEU A 28 -3.84 -1.18 -10.39
C LEU A 28 -3.62 -2.22 -11.50
N THR A 29 -3.55 -1.76 -12.74
CA THR A 29 -3.27 -2.61 -13.91
C THR A 29 -1.96 -3.39 -13.75
N ARG A 30 -0.93 -2.82 -13.13
CA ARG A 30 0.34 -3.53 -12.89
C ARG A 30 0.16 -4.73 -11.98
N PHE A 31 -0.64 -4.60 -10.93
CA PHE A 31 -0.92 -5.71 -10.00
C PHE A 31 -1.73 -6.82 -10.67
N GLU A 32 -2.74 -6.46 -11.46
CA GLU A 32 -3.57 -7.45 -12.17
C GLU A 32 -2.78 -8.18 -13.26
N ARG A 33 -1.88 -7.49 -13.99
CA ARG A 33 -1.05 -8.09 -15.04
C ARG A 33 -0.14 -9.20 -14.55
N VAL A 34 0.34 -9.15 -13.31
CA VAL A 34 1.14 -10.23 -12.72
C VAL A 34 0.31 -11.33 -12.07
N GLY A 35 -1.02 -11.24 -12.16
CA GLY A 35 -1.95 -12.26 -11.67
C GLY A 35 -2.33 -12.13 -10.20
N LEU A 36 -2.05 -11.00 -9.55
CA LEU A 36 -2.58 -10.71 -8.22
C LEU A 36 -4.09 -10.52 -8.28
N LYS A 37 -4.81 -11.14 -7.35
CA LYS A 37 -6.26 -11.09 -7.26
C LYS A 37 -6.70 -10.02 -6.27
N ILE A 38 -7.63 -9.15 -6.66
CA ILE A 38 -8.26 -8.19 -5.76
C ILE A 38 -9.32 -8.92 -4.94
N VAL A 39 -9.17 -8.97 -3.62
CA VAL A 39 -10.15 -9.60 -2.73
C VAL A 39 -10.93 -8.61 -1.87
N GLY A 40 -10.49 -7.35 -1.82
CA GLY A 40 -11.20 -6.24 -1.19
C GLY A 40 -10.73 -4.92 -1.79
N LEU A 41 -11.65 -3.97 -1.98
CA LEU A 41 -11.32 -2.63 -2.50
C LEU A 41 -12.37 -1.63 -2.05
N LYS A 42 -11.93 -0.49 -1.52
CA LYS A 42 -12.82 0.61 -1.16
C LYS A 42 -12.11 1.97 -1.17
N MET A 43 -12.85 3.01 -1.51
CA MET A 43 -12.41 4.41 -1.40
C MET A 43 -13.01 5.02 -0.14
N ILE A 44 -12.17 5.60 0.71
CA ILE A 44 -12.58 6.18 1.99
C ILE A 44 -11.74 7.41 2.34
N SER A 45 -12.26 8.21 3.29
CA SER A 45 -11.54 9.29 3.96
C SER A 45 -11.32 8.89 5.42
N PRO A 46 -10.18 8.26 5.76
CA PRO A 46 -9.92 7.79 7.11
C PRO A 46 -9.80 8.93 8.12
N THR A 47 -10.15 8.65 9.36
CA THR A 47 -9.94 9.58 10.47
C THR A 47 -8.47 9.63 10.91
N ARG A 48 -8.12 10.69 11.68
CA ARG A 48 -6.81 10.79 12.34
C ARG A 48 -6.50 9.57 13.21
N ASP A 49 -7.48 9.07 13.95
CA ASP A 49 -7.33 7.89 14.84
C ASP A 49 -7.09 6.60 14.03
N GLN A 50 -7.77 6.44 12.90
CA GLN A 50 -7.55 5.30 12.03
C GLN A 50 -6.13 5.30 11.45
N TYR A 51 -5.59 6.46 11.07
CA TYR A 51 -4.20 6.60 10.65
C TYR A 51 -3.21 6.44 11.80
N PHE A 52 -3.52 6.94 13.01
CA PHE A 52 -2.68 6.72 14.18
C PHE A 52 -2.49 5.22 14.45
N LYS A 53 -3.59 4.46 14.44
CA LYS A 53 -3.54 3.01 14.60
C LYS A 53 -2.71 2.33 13.51
N HIS A 54 -2.88 2.73 12.25
CA HIS A 54 -2.15 2.16 11.13
C HIS A 54 -0.65 2.46 11.21
N TYR A 55 -0.28 3.74 11.34
CA TYR A 55 1.12 4.16 11.27
C TYR A 55 1.88 3.97 12.57
N GLU A 56 1.24 4.12 13.73
CA GLU A 56 1.93 4.02 15.02
C GLU A 56 1.64 2.72 15.74
N GLU A 57 0.39 2.34 16.00
CA GLU A 57 0.12 1.13 16.79
C GLU A 57 0.59 -0.14 16.05
N ILE A 58 0.37 -0.23 14.74
CA ILE A 58 0.82 -1.35 13.90
C ILE A 58 2.24 -1.07 13.39
N GLY A 59 2.43 0.05 12.70
CA GLY A 59 3.64 0.39 11.95
C GLY A 59 4.83 0.87 12.79
N LYS A 60 4.62 1.24 14.07
CA LYS A 60 5.68 1.75 14.98
C LYS A 60 6.48 2.92 14.39
N MET A 61 5.80 3.83 13.70
CA MET A 61 6.46 4.87 12.90
C MET A 61 7.22 5.88 13.78
N ILE A 62 6.66 6.28 14.91
CA ILE A 62 7.32 7.23 15.83
C ILE A 62 8.63 6.64 16.34
N SER A 63 8.62 5.38 16.76
CA SER A 63 9.82 4.69 17.24
C SER A 63 10.88 4.53 16.15
N ARG A 64 10.48 4.35 14.89
CA ARG A 64 11.41 4.09 13.76
C ARG A 64 11.91 5.35 13.07
N ARG A 65 11.11 6.42 13.04
CA ARG A 65 11.38 7.62 12.22
C ARG A 65 11.20 8.94 12.98
N GLY A 66 10.71 8.90 14.21
CA GLY A 66 10.48 10.07 15.07
C GLY A 66 9.12 10.72 14.87
N GLN A 67 8.73 11.56 15.84
CA GLN A 67 7.44 12.25 15.89
C GLN A 67 7.22 13.14 14.67
N LYS A 68 8.22 13.94 14.27
CA LYS A 68 8.10 14.83 13.10
C LYS A 68 7.70 14.09 11.82
N ALA A 69 8.32 12.94 11.55
CA ALA A 69 8.02 12.14 10.37
C ALA A 69 6.58 11.58 10.41
N PHE A 70 6.11 11.21 11.59
CA PHE A 70 4.74 10.79 11.81
C PHE A 70 3.76 11.94 11.53
N ASP A 71 3.98 13.12 12.11
CA ASP A 71 3.08 14.26 12.00
C ASP A 71 2.92 14.71 10.53
N VAL A 72 4.02 14.91 9.80
CA VAL A 72 3.95 15.29 8.38
C VAL A 72 3.33 14.21 7.51
N THR A 73 3.49 12.93 7.86
CA THR A 73 2.84 11.83 7.16
C THR A 73 1.33 11.85 7.40
N LEU A 74 0.93 12.07 8.64
CA LEU A 74 -0.48 12.15 9.01
C LEU A 74 -1.19 13.31 8.33
N ASP A 75 -0.57 14.50 8.33
CA ASP A 75 -1.10 15.68 7.67
C ASP A 75 -1.23 15.46 6.15
N PHE A 76 -0.25 14.82 5.53
CA PHE A 76 -0.32 14.43 4.12
C PHE A 76 -1.46 13.45 3.83
N MET A 77 -1.62 12.42 4.65
CA MET A 77 -2.66 11.41 4.45
C MET A 77 -4.08 11.94 4.66
N LEU A 78 -4.24 13.06 5.38
CA LEU A 78 -5.51 13.74 5.61
C LEU A 78 -5.89 14.73 4.47
N GLN A 79 -5.04 14.92 3.47
CA GLN A 79 -5.29 15.88 2.37
C GLN A 79 -6.36 15.41 1.37
N GLY A 80 -6.80 14.16 1.44
CA GLY A 80 -7.82 13.65 0.54
C GLY A 80 -8.16 12.18 0.80
N PRO A 81 -9.09 11.64 0.01
CA PRO A 81 -9.46 10.24 0.12
C PRO A 81 -8.32 9.33 -0.33
N VAL A 82 -8.37 8.10 0.15
CA VAL A 82 -7.48 7.00 -0.23
C VAL A 82 -8.29 5.85 -0.79
N ILE A 83 -7.63 4.97 -1.56
CA ILE A 83 -8.22 3.69 -1.94
C ILE A 83 -7.45 2.60 -1.21
N ALA A 84 -8.11 1.89 -0.30
CA ALA A 84 -7.57 0.72 0.35
C ALA A 84 -7.95 -0.53 -0.45
N MET A 85 -6.99 -1.43 -0.61
CA MET A 85 -7.14 -2.65 -1.41
C MET A 85 -6.43 -3.82 -0.74
N VAL A 86 -7.03 -5.00 -0.80
CA VAL A 86 -6.40 -6.26 -0.41
C VAL A 86 -6.13 -7.08 -1.66
N LEU A 87 -4.88 -7.40 -1.88
CA LEU A 87 -4.42 -8.27 -2.97
C LEU A 87 -4.08 -9.66 -2.44
N GLU A 88 -4.38 -10.69 -3.22
CA GLU A 88 -4.07 -12.08 -2.90
C GLU A 88 -3.27 -12.73 -4.03
N GLY A 89 -2.21 -13.47 -3.69
CA GLY A 89 -1.37 -14.20 -4.63
C GLY A 89 -0.29 -15.02 -3.94
N ILE A 90 0.56 -15.65 -4.72
CA ILE A 90 1.73 -16.36 -4.19
C ILE A 90 2.75 -15.33 -3.71
N GLU A 91 3.17 -15.44 -2.44
CA GLU A 91 4.16 -14.55 -1.81
C GLU A 91 3.83 -13.06 -2.06
N ALA A 92 2.53 -12.72 -1.96
CA ALA A 92 1.99 -11.44 -2.39
C ALA A 92 2.62 -10.25 -1.65
N VAL A 93 3.03 -10.43 -0.40
CA VAL A 93 3.66 -9.36 0.39
C VAL A 93 4.99 -8.95 -0.25
N GLU A 94 5.86 -9.91 -0.53
CA GLU A 94 7.17 -9.64 -1.13
C GLU A 94 7.01 -9.11 -2.56
N LEU A 95 6.15 -9.74 -3.37
CA LEU A 95 5.90 -9.33 -4.75
C LEU A 95 5.40 -7.87 -4.83
N VAL A 96 4.41 -7.50 -4.03
CA VAL A 96 3.88 -6.12 -4.02
C VAL A 96 4.94 -5.12 -3.55
N ARG A 97 5.76 -5.45 -2.57
CA ARG A 97 6.88 -4.60 -2.14
C ARG A 97 7.92 -4.41 -3.24
N LYS A 98 8.27 -5.47 -3.96
CA LYS A 98 9.15 -5.42 -5.13
C LYS A 98 8.58 -4.50 -6.21
N MET A 99 7.28 -4.61 -6.51
CA MET A 99 6.61 -3.76 -7.49
C MET A 99 6.51 -2.31 -7.05
N ALA A 100 6.30 -2.05 -5.74
CA ALA A 100 6.25 -0.70 -5.18
C ALA A 100 7.60 0.04 -5.30
N GLY A 101 8.70 -0.66 -5.14
CA GLY A 101 10.03 -0.07 -5.03
C GLY A 101 10.34 0.48 -3.64
N THR A 102 11.54 1.01 -3.45
CA THR A 102 11.98 1.61 -2.18
C THR A 102 11.08 2.78 -1.77
N THR A 103 11.06 3.08 -0.46
CA THR A 103 10.17 4.13 0.10
C THR A 103 10.48 5.52 -0.44
N GLU A 104 11.75 5.82 -0.72
CA GLU A 104 12.17 7.06 -1.37
C GLU A 104 12.06 6.92 -2.89
N PRO A 105 11.18 7.70 -3.57
CA PRO A 105 10.99 7.59 -5.01
C PRO A 105 12.25 7.82 -5.83
N LYS A 106 13.06 8.81 -5.49
CA LYS A 106 14.33 9.11 -6.19
C LYS A 106 15.28 7.91 -6.20
N ALA A 107 15.28 7.09 -5.14
CA ALA A 107 16.12 5.90 -5.02
C ALA A 107 15.44 4.63 -5.56
N ALA A 108 14.18 4.70 -5.93
CA ALA A 108 13.44 3.55 -6.46
C ALA A 108 13.89 3.25 -7.90
N ALA A 109 14.09 1.97 -8.20
CA ALA A 109 14.48 1.54 -9.53
C ALA A 109 13.38 1.85 -10.57
N ALA A 110 13.78 2.20 -11.78
CA ALA A 110 12.87 2.27 -12.91
C ALA A 110 12.14 0.93 -13.11
N GLY A 111 10.87 0.98 -13.52
CA GLY A 111 9.99 -0.18 -13.60
C GLY A 111 9.23 -0.46 -12.31
N THR A 112 9.60 0.13 -11.17
CA THR A 112 8.79 0.09 -9.95
C THR A 112 7.77 1.23 -9.94
N ILE A 113 6.69 1.07 -9.15
CA ILE A 113 5.64 2.09 -9.06
C ILE A 113 6.22 3.44 -8.62
N ARG A 114 7.04 3.46 -7.59
CA ARG A 114 7.63 4.70 -7.09
C ARG A 114 8.68 5.28 -8.04
N GLY A 115 9.47 4.43 -8.68
CA GLY A 115 10.47 4.86 -9.65
C GLY A 115 9.90 5.47 -10.93
N ASP A 116 8.73 4.98 -11.37
CA ASP A 116 8.12 5.44 -12.61
C ASP A 116 7.21 6.67 -12.42
N TYR A 117 6.57 6.79 -11.23
CA TYR A 117 5.54 7.82 -11.01
C TYR A 117 5.95 8.93 -10.06
N SER A 118 7.15 8.88 -9.45
CA SER A 118 7.63 9.94 -8.55
C SER A 118 9.15 10.06 -8.59
N HIS A 119 9.65 11.28 -8.39
CA HIS A 119 11.11 11.57 -8.38
C HIS A 119 11.56 12.30 -7.11
N ILE A 120 10.64 12.47 -6.14
CA ILE A 120 10.93 13.21 -4.92
C ILE A 120 11.93 12.48 -4.03
N SER A 121 12.79 13.24 -3.35
CA SER A 121 13.76 12.70 -2.36
C SER A 121 13.35 13.03 -0.93
N PHE A 122 13.85 12.25 0.01
CA PHE A 122 13.71 12.54 1.44
C PHE A 122 14.34 13.90 1.80
N GLY A 123 15.54 14.18 1.26
CA GLY A 123 16.20 15.45 1.54
C GLY A 123 15.39 16.67 1.08
N TYR A 124 14.73 16.59 -0.08
CA TYR A 124 13.83 17.65 -0.53
C TYR A 124 12.61 17.78 0.39
N ALA A 125 12.00 16.65 0.76
CA ALA A 125 10.83 16.64 1.64
C ALA A 125 11.17 17.20 3.03
N ASP A 126 12.32 16.84 3.60
CA ASP A 126 12.78 17.30 4.92
C ASP A 126 13.02 18.83 4.94
N ILE A 127 13.69 19.37 3.91
CA ILE A 127 13.95 20.83 3.78
C ILE A 127 12.63 21.60 3.69
N ASN A 128 11.61 21.03 3.02
CA ASN A 128 10.32 21.67 2.82
C ASN A 128 9.30 21.32 3.91
N ASN A 129 9.69 20.60 4.98
CA ASN A 129 8.82 20.15 6.06
C ASN A 129 7.53 19.45 5.57
N MET A 130 7.67 18.57 4.59
CA MET A 130 6.57 17.83 3.99
C MET A 130 6.79 16.32 4.04
N SER A 131 5.72 15.55 3.97
CA SER A 131 5.83 14.10 3.70
C SER A 131 6.33 13.86 2.29
N THR A 132 6.89 12.69 2.05
CA THR A 132 7.31 12.26 0.70
C THR A 132 6.14 11.64 -0.03
N PRO A 133 5.55 12.28 -1.06
CA PRO A 133 4.53 11.69 -1.91
C PRO A 133 5.14 10.50 -2.67
N ASN A 134 4.71 9.29 -2.32
CA ASN A 134 5.26 8.05 -2.88
C ASN A 134 4.19 7.03 -3.25
N LEU A 135 2.98 7.53 -3.55
CA LEU A 135 1.86 6.90 -4.25
C LEU A 135 1.13 5.82 -3.48
N ILE A 136 1.85 4.86 -2.92
CA ILE A 136 1.23 3.72 -2.24
C ILE A 136 1.90 3.38 -0.91
N HIS A 137 1.09 2.84 0.00
CA HIS A 137 1.54 1.99 1.08
C HIS A 137 1.45 0.54 0.65
N ALA A 138 2.36 -0.29 1.10
CA ALA A 138 2.33 -1.75 0.99
C ALA A 138 2.81 -2.35 2.30
N SER A 139 2.17 -3.42 2.77
CA SER A 139 2.50 -4.10 4.02
C SER A 139 3.98 -4.50 4.08
N GLY A 140 4.59 -4.38 5.25
CA GLY A 140 6.00 -4.63 5.46
C GLY A 140 6.37 -6.11 5.56
N SER A 141 5.47 -6.92 6.11
CA SER A 141 5.62 -8.35 6.34
C SER A 141 4.24 -9.02 6.30
N VAL A 142 4.22 -10.36 6.33
CA VAL A 142 2.97 -11.13 6.40
C VAL A 142 2.20 -10.83 7.70
N ASP A 143 2.90 -10.62 8.80
CA ASP A 143 2.27 -10.29 10.08
C ASP A 143 1.72 -8.86 10.09
N ASP A 144 2.45 -7.89 9.51
CA ASP A 144 1.91 -6.53 9.31
C ASP A 144 0.67 -6.58 8.42
N ALA A 145 0.72 -7.32 7.31
CA ALA A 145 -0.42 -7.45 6.40
C ALA A 145 -1.68 -7.97 7.11
N ARG A 146 -1.54 -9.00 7.96
CA ARG A 146 -2.66 -9.55 8.74
C ARG A 146 -3.28 -8.52 9.69
N GLN A 147 -2.45 -7.72 10.38
CA GLN A 147 -2.92 -6.70 11.31
C GLN A 147 -3.55 -5.53 10.55
N GLU A 148 -2.90 -5.06 9.49
CA GLU A 148 -3.37 -3.97 8.66
C GLU A 148 -4.70 -4.30 7.97
N ILE A 149 -4.84 -5.51 7.38
CA ILE A 149 -6.10 -5.94 6.75
C ILE A 149 -7.24 -5.94 7.76
N LYS A 150 -7.04 -6.49 8.97
CA LYS A 150 -8.06 -6.47 10.04
C LYS A 150 -8.42 -5.06 10.51
N HIS A 151 -7.49 -4.11 10.42
CA HIS A 151 -7.73 -2.73 10.78
C HIS A 151 -8.53 -1.99 9.69
N TRP A 152 -8.25 -2.28 8.42
CA TRP A 152 -8.85 -1.57 7.30
C TRP A 152 -10.15 -2.19 6.79
N PHE A 153 -10.32 -3.51 6.90
CA PHE A 153 -11.44 -4.25 6.32
C PHE A 153 -12.17 -5.09 7.36
N ILE A 154 -13.49 -5.12 7.29
CA ILE A 154 -14.30 -6.12 7.96
C ILE A 154 -14.44 -7.36 7.06
N ASN A 155 -14.77 -8.52 7.65
CA ASN A 155 -14.81 -9.79 6.90
C ASN A 155 -15.79 -9.78 5.71
N SER A 156 -16.89 -9.02 5.80
CA SER A 156 -17.88 -8.91 4.72
C SER A 156 -17.42 -8.06 3.53
N GLU A 157 -16.29 -7.34 3.65
CA GLU A 157 -15.67 -6.57 2.58
C GLU A 157 -14.58 -7.37 1.83
N LEU A 158 -14.32 -8.62 2.26
CA LEU A 158 -13.33 -9.50 1.67
C LEU A 158 -14.02 -10.66 0.94
N TYR A 159 -13.77 -10.79 -0.35
CA TYR A 159 -14.47 -11.71 -1.23
C TYR A 159 -13.61 -12.91 -1.61
N LYS A 160 -14.22 -14.10 -1.59
CA LYS A 160 -13.61 -15.34 -2.08
C LYS A 160 -14.20 -15.69 -3.43
N TYR A 161 -13.38 -15.76 -4.43
CA TYR A 161 -13.75 -16.16 -5.79
C TYR A 161 -12.55 -16.76 -6.52
N SER A 162 -12.79 -17.51 -7.60
CA SER A 162 -11.74 -18.02 -8.49
C SER A 162 -11.65 -17.16 -9.74
N SER A 163 -10.45 -16.78 -10.12
CA SER A 163 -10.21 -16.14 -11.42
C SER A 163 -9.90 -17.19 -12.50
N VAL A 164 -10.27 -16.89 -13.74
CA VAL A 164 -10.10 -17.83 -14.87
C VAL A 164 -8.64 -18.17 -15.17
N HIS A 165 -7.71 -17.31 -14.78
CA HIS A 165 -6.27 -17.47 -15.01
C HIS A 165 -5.52 -18.09 -13.82
N GLU A 166 -6.20 -18.46 -12.73
CA GLU A 166 -5.53 -19.05 -11.54
C GLU A 166 -4.64 -20.26 -11.88
N LYS A 167 -5.04 -21.09 -12.83
CA LYS A 167 -4.24 -22.24 -13.28
C LYS A 167 -2.85 -21.88 -13.84
N PHE A 168 -2.61 -20.61 -14.18
CA PHE A 168 -1.34 -20.12 -14.69
C PHE A 168 -0.59 -19.20 -13.72
N THR A 169 -1.27 -18.73 -12.67
CA THR A 169 -0.74 -17.73 -11.71
C THR A 169 -0.61 -18.27 -10.29
N ARG A 170 -1.12 -19.51 -10.04
CA ARG A 170 -1.08 -20.21 -8.73
C ARG A 170 -0.84 -21.69 -8.89
#